data_f5e53904c23c626247c4dc59c658dcc1
#
_entry.id   f5e53904c23c626247c4dc59c658dcc1
#
_cell.length_a   1.000
_cell.length_b   1.000
_cell.length_c   1.000
_cell.angle_alpha   90.00
_cell.angle_beta   90.00
_cell.angle_gamma   90.00
#
_symmetry.space_group_name_H-M   'P 1'
#
loop_
_entity.id
_entity.type
_entity.pdbx_description
1 polymer ?
#
loop_
_entity_poly.entity_id
_entity_poly.type
_entity_poly.pdbx_seq_one_letter_code
_entity_poly.pdbx_strand_id
1 'polypeptide(L)'
;MSLIRECQPNTIEEWEQWYFENAITAGKHKFKITKESLKELGERLYEKITAVVIPEWQEAFRALTKEDCYNYIYNLTINRTFDGYLREKSVVNEGLAKVFPEVRFEESPPELDHAGDIDYLGYVAEDKAIGIQIKPVTAQSNFGNYSVSERMKASFESFKNEFAGNVFIVFSLDGEVANTQVIDQIQAEIERLKK
;
A
#
# COMPACT_ATOMS: atom_id res chain seq x y z
N MET A 1 24.57 17.73 7.77
CA MET A 1 23.52 18.75 8.10
C MET A 1 23.19 19.49 6.82
N SER A 2 21.95 19.92 6.61
CA SER A 2 21.60 20.64 5.37
C SER A 2 22.10 22.08 5.49
N LEU A 3 22.79 22.60 4.48
CA LEU A 3 23.32 23.97 4.44
C LEU A 3 22.28 25.04 4.77
N ILE A 4 21.02 24.84 4.40
CA ILE A 4 19.93 25.78 4.72
C ILE A 4 19.68 25.89 6.23
N ARG A 5 19.96 24.84 7.02
CA ARG A 5 19.85 24.90 8.49
C ARG A 5 20.99 25.65 9.15
N GLU A 6 22.13 25.79 8.46
CA GLU A 6 23.25 26.62 8.91
C GLU A 6 22.96 28.09 8.63
N CYS A 7 22.38 28.40 7.48
CA CYS A 7 22.01 29.76 7.10
C CYS A 7 20.80 30.30 7.87
N GLN A 8 19.78 29.49 8.11
CA GLN A 8 18.47 29.90 8.70
C GLN A 8 17.87 31.14 8.03
N PRO A 9 17.74 31.16 6.69
CA PRO A 9 17.29 32.34 5.96
C PRO A 9 15.79 32.58 6.19
N ASN A 10 15.37 33.86 6.12
CA ASN A 10 13.97 34.27 6.15
C ASN A 10 13.39 34.49 4.74
N THR A 11 14.25 34.72 3.75
CA THR A 11 13.87 34.95 2.35
C THR A 11 14.70 34.06 1.40
N ILE A 12 14.22 33.92 0.17
CA ILE A 12 14.95 33.15 -0.86
C ILE A 12 16.21 33.91 -1.30
N GLU A 13 16.19 35.24 -1.31
CA GLU A 13 17.32 36.07 -1.66
C GLU A 13 18.45 35.94 -0.65
N GLU A 14 18.15 35.93 0.64
CA GLU A 14 19.12 35.66 1.71
C GLU A 14 19.74 34.27 1.56
N TRP A 15 18.90 33.26 1.26
CA TRP A 15 19.37 31.90 1.00
C TRP A 15 20.27 31.83 -0.23
N GLU A 16 19.88 32.43 -1.36
CA GLU A 16 20.62 32.43 -2.60
C GLU A 16 22.01 33.07 -2.41
N GLN A 17 22.05 34.26 -1.77
CA GLN A 17 23.31 34.94 -1.50
C GLN A 17 24.23 34.10 -0.64
N TRP A 18 23.72 33.63 0.51
CA TRP A 18 24.49 32.80 1.45
C TRP A 18 25.00 31.51 0.77
N TYR A 19 24.15 30.86 -0.05
CA TYR A 19 24.48 29.62 -0.72
C TYR A 19 25.67 29.81 -1.67
N PHE A 20 25.66 30.82 -2.51
CA PHE A 20 26.77 31.08 -3.44
C PHE A 20 28.04 31.60 -2.74
N GLU A 21 27.95 32.11 -1.54
CA GLU A 21 29.11 32.47 -0.73
C GLU A 21 29.76 31.28 -0.04
N ASN A 22 28.98 30.30 0.41
CA ASN A 22 29.41 29.26 1.34
C ASN A 22 29.39 27.83 0.77
N ALA A 23 28.55 27.54 -0.25
CA ALA A 23 28.39 26.19 -0.77
C ALA A 23 29.60 25.75 -1.60
N ILE A 24 30.04 24.52 -1.36
CA ILE A 24 31.11 23.83 -2.08
C ILE A 24 30.65 22.46 -2.54
N THR A 25 31.23 21.95 -3.63
CA THR A 25 30.95 20.61 -4.15
C THR A 25 31.38 19.54 -3.15
N ALA A 26 30.62 18.42 -3.10
CA ALA A 26 31.03 17.21 -2.38
C ALA A 26 32.14 16.48 -3.15
N GLY A 27 33.07 15.84 -2.43
CA GLY A 27 34.12 15.01 -3.02
C GLY A 27 35.55 15.39 -2.62
N LYS A 28 36.55 14.76 -3.26
CA LYS A 28 37.97 15.00 -2.95
C LYS A 28 38.44 16.40 -3.39
N HIS A 29 37.91 16.91 -4.49
CA HIS A 29 38.17 18.26 -4.95
C HIS A 29 36.97 19.14 -4.68
N LYS A 30 37.17 20.10 -3.78
CA LYS A 30 36.10 21.02 -3.33
C LYS A 30 36.17 22.29 -4.18
N PHE A 31 35.14 22.53 -4.97
CA PHE A 31 34.96 23.74 -5.75
C PHE A 31 33.79 24.56 -5.22
N LYS A 32 33.92 25.87 -5.26
CA LYS A 32 32.83 26.79 -4.92
C LYS A 32 31.69 26.62 -5.95
N ILE A 33 30.46 26.55 -5.47
CA ILE A 33 29.28 26.51 -6.34
C ILE A 33 28.96 27.95 -6.75
N THR A 34 28.79 28.18 -8.05
CA THR A 34 28.45 29.49 -8.62
C THR A 34 27.16 29.40 -9.45
N LYS A 35 26.60 30.54 -9.80
CA LYS A 35 25.45 30.62 -10.72
C LYS A 35 25.78 30.00 -12.08
N GLU A 36 26.99 30.23 -12.57
CA GLU A 36 27.51 29.67 -13.81
C GLU A 36 27.57 28.14 -13.74
N SER A 37 28.09 27.58 -12.64
CA SER A 37 28.16 26.12 -12.47
C SER A 37 26.77 25.48 -12.39
N LEU A 38 25.77 26.16 -11.84
CA LEU A 38 24.38 25.68 -11.87
C LEU A 38 23.78 25.75 -13.28
N LYS A 39 24.11 26.81 -14.04
CA LYS A 39 23.72 26.94 -15.44
C LYS A 39 24.28 25.82 -16.30
N GLU A 40 25.57 25.51 -16.16
CA GLU A 40 26.21 24.39 -16.85
C GLU A 40 25.58 23.03 -16.50
N LEU A 41 25.19 22.83 -15.23
CA LEU A 41 24.46 21.64 -14.82
C LEU A 41 23.08 21.56 -15.49
N GLY A 42 22.39 22.70 -15.59
CA GLY A 42 21.11 22.79 -16.31
C GLY A 42 21.25 22.45 -17.80
N GLU A 43 22.29 22.97 -18.46
CA GLU A 43 22.58 22.67 -19.86
C GLU A 43 22.89 21.18 -20.07
N ARG A 44 23.73 20.56 -19.24
CA ARG A 44 23.98 19.11 -19.28
C ARG A 44 22.73 18.27 -19.03
N LEU A 45 21.87 18.71 -18.12
CA LEU A 45 20.58 18.05 -17.87
C LEU A 45 19.69 18.12 -19.10
N TYR A 46 19.59 19.30 -19.74
CA TYR A 46 18.84 19.50 -20.96
C TYR A 46 19.36 18.61 -22.11
N GLU A 47 20.68 18.58 -22.32
CA GLU A 47 21.32 17.72 -23.33
C GLU A 47 21.02 16.24 -23.07
N LYS A 48 21.14 15.79 -21.81
CA LYS A 48 20.82 14.39 -21.45
C LYS A 48 19.35 14.06 -21.70
N ILE A 49 18.44 14.95 -21.33
CA ILE A 49 16.99 14.74 -21.57
C ILE A 49 16.70 14.67 -23.07
N THR A 50 17.22 15.61 -23.85
CA THR A 50 16.90 15.71 -25.27
C THR A 50 17.63 14.68 -26.14
N ALA A 51 18.87 14.35 -25.82
CA ALA A 51 19.68 13.43 -26.63
C ALA A 51 19.54 11.96 -26.23
N VAL A 52 19.10 11.67 -25.00
CA VAL A 52 19.00 10.29 -24.50
C VAL A 52 17.58 9.95 -24.07
N VAL A 53 17.06 10.66 -23.07
CA VAL A 53 15.77 10.26 -22.44
C VAL A 53 14.60 10.33 -23.41
N ILE A 54 14.47 11.46 -24.15
CA ILE A 54 13.36 11.62 -25.09
C ILE A 54 13.42 10.58 -26.22
N PRO A 55 14.56 10.34 -26.90
CA PRO A 55 14.64 9.31 -27.93
C PRO A 55 14.34 7.91 -27.42
N GLU A 56 14.84 7.50 -26.25
CA GLU A 56 14.55 6.19 -25.64
C GLU A 56 13.05 6.02 -25.36
N TRP A 57 12.42 7.04 -24.81
CA TRP A 57 10.98 7.01 -24.55
C TRP A 57 10.16 6.98 -25.84
N GLN A 58 10.58 7.76 -26.88
CA GLN A 58 9.92 7.74 -28.17
C GLN A 58 10.00 6.36 -28.84
N GLU A 59 11.14 5.69 -28.73
CA GLU A 59 11.30 4.33 -29.24
C GLU A 59 10.41 3.34 -28.49
N ALA A 60 10.40 3.41 -27.15
CA ALA A 60 9.52 2.57 -26.31
C ALA A 60 8.03 2.76 -26.66
N PHE A 61 7.59 4.00 -26.83
CA PHE A 61 6.20 4.27 -27.24
C PHE A 61 5.87 3.83 -28.66
N ARG A 62 6.82 3.91 -29.59
CA ARG A 62 6.62 3.40 -30.96
C ARG A 62 6.56 1.88 -31.01
N ALA A 63 7.25 1.20 -30.11
CA ALA A 63 7.23 -0.25 -30.01
C ALA A 63 5.91 -0.78 -29.38
N LEU A 64 5.16 0.07 -28.69
CA LEU A 64 3.91 -0.32 -28.02
C LEU A 64 2.85 -0.74 -29.05
N THR A 65 2.37 -1.97 -28.92
CA THR A 65 1.33 -2.53 -29.78
C THR A 65 -0.05 -2.53 -29.14
N LYS A 66 -1.10 -2.73 -29.96
CA LYS A 66 -2.45 -2.95 -29.43
C LYS A 66 -2.52 -4.22 -28.57
N GLU A 67 -1.72 -5.22 -28.91
CA GLU A 67 -1.64 -6.49 -28.19
C GLU A 67 -1.03 -6.28 -26.79
N ASP A 68 -0.01 -5.43 -26.66
CA ASP A 68 0.56 -5.09 -25.36
C ASP A 68 -0.49 -4.41 -24.46
N CYS A 69 -1.27 -3.48 -25.02
CA CYS A 69 -2.36 -2.83 -24.30
C CYS A 69 -3.46 -3.83 -23.90
N TYR A 70 -3.84 -4.73 -24.82
CA TYR A 70 -4.81 -5.78 -24.52
C TYR A 70 -4.30 -6.70 -23.42
N ASN A 71 -3.07 -7.20 -23.52
CA ASN A 71 -2.46 -8.08 -22.53
C ASN A 71 -2.31 -7.40 -21.15
N TYR A 72 -2.00 -6.11 -21.14
CA TYR A 72 -1.97 -5.33 -19.90
C TYR A 72 -3.36 -5.28 -19.22
N ILE A 73 -4.40 -4.93 -19.98
CA ILE A 73 -5.77 -4.87 -19.44
C ILE A 73 -6.25 -6.26 -19.03
N TYR A 74 -5.99 -7.29 -19.86
CA TYR A 74 -6.33 -8.68 -19.53
C TYR A 74 -5.66 -9.11 -18.21
N ASN A 75 -4.38 -8.83 -18.07
CA ASN A 75 -3.64 -9.15 -16.84
C ASN A 75 -4.20 -8.41 -15.61
N LEU A 76 -4.54 -7.12 -15.74
CA LEU A 76 -5.16 -6.36 -14.66
C LEU A 76 -6.53 -6.91 -14.27
N THR A 77 -7.36 -7.23 -15.25
CA THR A 77 -8.77 -7.56 -15.04
C THR A 77 -8.96 -9.03 -14.66
N ILE A 78 -8.21 -9.93 -15.29
CA ILE A 78 -8.42 -11.38 -15.12
C ILE A 78 -7.37 -11.97 -14.17
N ASN A 79 -6.09 -11.88 -14.53
CA ASN A 79 -5.06 -12.59 -13.77
C ASN A 79 -4.92 -12.03 -12.34
N ARG A 80 -4.79 -10.70 -12.20
CA ARG A 80 -4.64 -10.09 -10.86
C ARG A 80 -5.87 -10.26 -9.98
N THR A 81 -7.06 -10.20 -10.57
CA THR A 81 -8.30 -10.43 -9.82
C THR A 81 -8.37 -11.88 -9.34
N PHE A 82 -8.05 -12.83 -10.22
CA PHE A 82 -8.02 -14.24 -9.86
C PHE A 82 -6.93 -14.56 -8.83
N ASP A 83 -5.75 -14.03 -9.01
CA ASP A 83 -4.65 -14.19 -8.02
C ASP A 83 -5.02 -13.58 -6.66
N GLY A 84 -5.68 -12.42 -6.65
CA GLY A 84 -6.22 -11.80 -5.44
C GLY A 84 -7.19 -12.72 -4.70
N TYR A 85 -8.18 -13.22 -5.42
CA TYR A 85 -9.16 -14.18 -4.90
C TYR A 85 -8.50 -15.45 -4.31
N LEU A 86 -7.53 -16.05 -5.03
CA LEU A 86 -6.81 -17.22 -4.53
C LEU A 86 -6.02 -16.93 -3.24
N ARG A 87 -5.39 -15.76 -3.14
CA ARG A 87 -4.66 -15.35 -1.94
C ARG A 87 -5.59 -15.15 -0.75
N GLU A 88 -6.72 -14.50 -0.93
CA GLU A 88 -7.74 -14.33 0.10
C GLU A 88 -8.25 -15.70 0.59
N LYS A 89 -8.57 -16.58 -0.34
CA LYS A 89 -8.99 -17.95 -0.04
C LYS A 89 -7.92 -18.76 0.70
N SER A 90 -6.64 -18.57 0.36
CA SER A 90 -5.51 -19.20 1.07
C SER A 90 -5.41 -18.70 2.51
N VAL A 91 -5.52 -17.39 2.74
CA VAL A 91 -5.50 -16.79 4.09
C VAL A 91 -6.56 -17.45 5.00
N VAL A 92 -7.77 -17.65 4.46
CA VAL A 92 -8.86 -18.23 5.25
C VAL A 92 -8.69 -19.74 5.39
N ASN A 93 -8.57 -20.48 4.28
CA ASN A 93 -8.60 -21.94 4.31
C ASN A 93 -7.30 -22.55 4.87
N GLU A 94 -6.15 -21.97 4.51
CA GLU A 94 -4.84 -22.50 4.91
C GLU A 94 -4.30 -21.82 6.19
N GLY A 95 -4.78 -20.62 6.48
CA GLY A 95 -4.46 -19.83 7.66
C GLY A 95 -5.52 -19.98 8.76
N LEU A 96 -6.57 -19.16 8.71
CA LEU A 96 -7.53 -19.02 9.80
C LEU A 96 -8.32 -20.28 10.15
N ALA A 97 -8.78 -21.04 9.15
CA ALA A 97 -9.56 -22.25 9.39
C ALA A 97 -8.74 -23.39 10.06
N LYS A 98 -7.43 -23.41 9.87
CA LYS A 98 -6.54 -24.35 10.58
C LYS A 98 -6.31 -23.96 12.04
N VAL A 99 -6.28 -22.66 12.31
CA VAL A 99 -6.10 -22.12 13.66
C VAL A 99 -7.42 -22.21 14.46
N PHE A 100 -8.55 -22.00 13.81
CA PHE A 100 -9.89 -21.99 14.41
C PHE A 100 -10.79 -23.04 13.76
N PRO A 101 -10.54 -24.35 13.95
CA PRO A 101 -11.28 -25.41 13.29
C PRO A 101 -12.76 -25.49 13.71
N GLU A 102 -13.12 -24.88 14.81
CA GLU A 102 -14.52 -24.78 15.29
C GLU A 102 -15.31 -23.65 14.65
N VAL A 103 -14.66 -22.74 13.90
CA VAL A 103 -15.30 -21.62 13.21
C VAL A 103 -15.54 -22.01 11.75
N ARG A 104 -16.77 -21.86 11.31
CA ARG A 104 -17.15 -22.08 9.91
C ARG A 104 -16.96 -20.80 9.12
N PHE A 105 -15.91 -20.74 8.29
CA PHE A 105 -15.66 -19.60 7.42
C PHE A 105 -16.39 -19.74 6.09
N GLU A 106 -17.07 -18.67 5.67
CA GLU A 106 -17.78 -18.56 4.39
C GLU A 106 -17.45 -17.23 3.71
N GLU A 107 -17.44 -17.19 2.39
CA GLU A 107 -17.34 -15.95 1.62
C GLU A 107 -18.52 -15.04 1.96
N SER A 108 -18.28 -13.74 2.10
CA SER A 108 -19.34 -12.79 2.39
C SER A 108 -20.31 -12.67 1.22
N PRO A 109 -21.61 -12.49 1.48
CA PRO A 109 -22.54 -12.13 0.43
C PRO A 109 -22.18 -10.77 -0.17
N PRO A 110 -22.57 -10.49 -1.45
CA PRO A 110 -22.15 -9.28 -2.17
C PRO A 110 -22.44 -7.96 -1.43
N GLU A 111 -23.46 -7.92 -0.62
CA GLU A 111 -23.84 -6.74 0.17
C GLU A 111 -22.81 -6.42 1.25
N LEU A 112 -22.21 -7.43 1.86
CA LEU A 112 -21.16 -7.26 2.87
C LEU A 112 -19.77 -7.11 2.25
N ASP A 113 -19.49 -7.77 1.13
CA ASP A 113 -18.22 -7.64 0.40
C ASP A 113 -18.09 -6.26 -0.26
N HIS A 114 -19.00 -5.90 -1.16
CA HIS A 114 -18.85 -4.65 -1.95
C HIS A 114 -19.21 -3.39 -1.18
N ALA A 115 -20.23 -3.43 -0.34
CA ALA A 115 -20.68 -2.27 0.44
C ALA A 115 -20.07 -2.22 1.84
N GLY A 116 -19.77 -3.40 2.43
CA GLY A 116 -19.34 -3.55 3.81
C GLY A 116 -17.83 -3.67 4.00
N ASP A 117 -17.05 -3.84 2.93
CA ASP A 117 -15.60 -4.11 3.04
C ASP A 117 -15.33 -5.34 3.95
N ILE A 118 -16.12 -6.42 3.83
CA ILE A 118 -15.99 -7.65 4.63
C ILE A 118 -15.92 -8.83 3.66
N ASP A 119 -14.76 -9.47 3.54
CA ASP A 119 -14.51 -10.51 2.55
C ASP A 119 -15.02 -11.88 3.00
N TYR A 120 -14.95 -12.20 4.29
CA TYR A 120 -15.38 -13.47 4.86
C TYR A 120 -16.15 -13.32 6.17
N LEU A 121 -17.08 -14.25 6.41
CA LEU A 121 -17.78 -14.47 7.67
C LEU A 121 -17.21 -15.69 8.37
N GLY A 122 -16.88 -15.59 9.65
CA GLY A 122 -16.52 -16.71 10.51
C GLY A 122 -17.63 -16.96 11.52
N TYR A 123 -18.52 -17.92 11.27
CA TYR A 123 -19.61 -18.28 12.16
C TYR A 123 -19.12 -19.03 13.39
N VAL A 124 -19.39 -18.45 14.57
CA VAL A 124 -19.11 -19.05 15.88
C VAL A 124 -20.37 -19.73 16.43
N ALA A 125 -21.55 -19.23 16.09
CA ALA A 125 -22.86 -19.81 16.35
C ALA A 125 -23.79 -19.46 15.17
N GLU A 126 -25.04 -19.89 15.21
CA GLU A 126 -25.99 -19.74 14.09
C GLU A 126 -26.25 -18.26 13.75
N ASP A 127 -26.28 -17.41 14.76
CA ASP A 127 -26.57 -15.96 14.68
C ASP A 127 -25.36 -15.07 15.08
N LYS A 128 -24.21 -15.65 15.41
CA LYS A 128 -23.02 -14.95 15.86
C LYS A 128 -21.83 -15.22 14.95
N ALA A 129 -21.30 -14.19 14.33
CA ALA A 129 -20.15 -14.31 13.44
C ALA A 129 -19.13 -13.19 13.67
N ILE A 130 -17.87 -13.47 13.32
CA ILE A 130 -16.82 -12.48 13.14
C ILE A 130 -16.72 -12.13 11.64
N GLY A 131 -16.39 -10.89 11.33
CA GLY A 131 -16.06 -10.45 9.98
C GLY A 131 -14.55 -10.47 9.74
N ILE A 132 -14.12 -10.86 8.55
CA ILE A 132 -12.73 -10.83 8.12
C ILE A 132 -12.63 -9.96 6.88
N GLN A 133 -11.81 -8.90 6.97
CA GLN A 133 -11.37 -8.09 5.85
C GLN A 133 -9.93 -8.42 5.55
N ILE A 134 -9.61 -8.83 4.32
CA ILE A 134 -8.26 -9.18 3.91
C ILE A 134 -7.65 -8.03 3.11
N LYS A 135 -6.47 -7.58 3.51
CA LYS A 135 -5.73 -6.53 2.81
C LYS A 135 -4.38 -7.05 2.33
N PRO A 136 -4.18 -7.17 1.00
CA PRO A 136 -2.88 -7.55 0.48
C PRO A 136 -1.83 -6.48 0.79
N VAL A 137 -0.67 -6.91 1.19
CA VAL A 137 0.48 -6.05 1.50
C VAL A 137 1.74 -6.56 0.82
N THR A 138 2.74 -5.71 0.74
CA THR A 138 4.08 -6.07 0.27
C THR A 138 5.02 -6.23 1.46
N ALA A 139 6.15 -6.89 1.28
CA ALA A 139 7.18 -7.05 2.30
C ALA A 139 7.71 -5.72 2.89
N GLN A 140 7.51 -4.60 2.17
CA GLN A 140 7.92 -3.26 2.60
C GLN A 140 6.78 -2.47 3.28
N SER A 141 5.58 -3.06 3.39
CA SER A 141 4.42 -2.37 3.97
C SER A 141 4.57 -2.18 5.47
N ASN A 142 4.30 -0.96 5.93
CA ASN A 142 4.21 -0.65 7.36
C ASN A 142 2.74 -0.67 7.79
N PHE A 143 2.31 -1.73 8.47
CA PHE A 143 0.92 -1.93 8.90
C PHE A 143 0.43 -0.85 9.89
N GLY A 144 1.35 -0.21 10.63
CA GLY A 144 1.02 0.82 11.61
C GLY A 144 0.43 2.11 11.00
N ASN A 145 0.55 2.30 9.71
CA ASN A 145 0.02 3.47 8.99
C ASN A 145 -1.33 3.21 8.30
N TYR A 146 -1.90 1.99 8.42
CA TYR A 146 -3.21 1.71 7.84
C TYR A 146 -4.31 2.41 8.64
N SER A 147 -5.09 3.25 7.97
CA SER A 147 -6.24 3.93 8.56
C SER A 147 -7.55 3.39 7.99
N VAL A 148 -8.45 2.99 8.88
CA VAL A 148 -9.81 2.58 8.53
C VAL A 148 -10.62 3.83 8.14
N SER A 149 -11.23 3.83 6.96
CA SER A 149 -12.08 4.93 6.50
C SER A 149 -13.37 5.04 7.32
N GLU A 150 -14.01 6.21 7.33
CA GLU A 150 -15.29 6.39 8.02
C GLU A 150 -16.38 5.46 7.47
N ARG A 151 -16.36 5.19 6.16
CA ARG A 151 -17.25 4.21 5.52
C ARG A 151 -17.05 2.81 6.10
N MET A 152 -15.80 2.34 6.19
CA MET A 152 -15.49 1.03 6.76
C MET A 152 -15.90 0.93 8.24
N LYS A 153 -15.67 1.99 9.02
CA LYS A 153 -16.12 2.03 10.43
C LYS A 153 -17.62 1.85 10.54
N ALA A 154 -18.40 2.57 9.72
CA ALA A 154 -19.85 2.44 9.70
C ALA A 154 -20.30 1.04 9.30
N SER A 155 -19.64 0.42 8.31
CA SER A 155 -19.92 -0.97 7.89
C SER A 155 -19.59 -1.97 9.00
N PHE A 156 -18.48 -1.79 9.70
CA PHE A 156 -18.07 -2.67 10.81
C PHE A 156 -19.04 -2.56 12.01
N GLU A 157 -19.53 -1.35 12.31
CA GLU A 157 -20.56 -1.17 13.34
C GLU A 157 -21.90 -1.80 12.93
N SER A 158 -22.30 -1.68 11.66
CA SER A 158 -23.50 -2.36 11.14
C SER A 158 -23.37 -3.87 11.27
N PHE A 159 -22.23 -4.43 10.86
CA PHE A 159 -21.93 -5.85 11.02
C PHE A 159 -22.03 -6.31 12.48
N LYS A 160 -21.43 -5.56 13.40
CA LYS A 160 -21.47 -5.86 14.83
C LYS A 160 -22.89 -5.86 15.40
N ASN A 161 -23.75 -4.98 14.92
CA ASN A 161 -25.15 -4.93 15.34
C ASN A 161 -25.94 -6.13 14.81
N GLU A 162 -25.59 -6.64 13.63
CA GLU A 162 -26.28 -7.78 13.00
C GLU A 162 -25.78 -9.13 13.52
N PHE A 163 -24.46 -9.32 13.62
CA PHE A 163 -23.82 -10.60 13.94
C PHE A 163 -23.22 -10.68 15.35
N ALA A 164 -23.36 -9.63 16.16
CA ALA A 164 -22.80 -9.48 17.50
C ALA A 164 -21.26 -9.54 17.62
N GLY A 165 -20.55 -9.84 16.53
CA GLY A 165 -19.09 -9.95 16.47
C GLY A 165 -18.40 -8.76 15.83
N ASN A 166 -17.10 -8.63 16.07
CA ASN A 166 -16.28 -7.59 15.49
C ASN A 166 -15.72 -8.01 14.11
N VAL A 167 -15.31 -7.01 13.31
CA VAL A 167 -14.58 -7.21 12.05
C VAL A 167 -13.08 -7.05 12.29
N PHE A 168 -12.29 -7.96 11.74
CA PHE A 168 -10.84 -7.99 11.86
C PHE A 168 -10.17 -7.76 10.50
N ILE A 169 -9.17 -6.87 10.48
CA ILE A 169 -8.36 -6.63 9.28
C ILE A 169 -7.14 -7.56 9.32
N VAL A 170 -7.12 -8.50 8.39
CA VAL A 170 -6.02 -9.45 8.21
C VAL A 170 -5.15 -8.97 7.06
N PHE A 171 -3.92 -8.59 7.36
CA PHE A 171 -2.94 -8.28 6.33
C PHE A 171 -2.35 -9.57 5.76
N SER A 172 -2.38 -9.68 4.43
CA SER A 172 -1.90 -10.85 3.71
C SER A 172 -0.63 -10.54 2.92
N LEU A 173 0.42 -11.32 3.15
CA LEU A 173 1.63 -11.35 2.34
C LEU A 173 1.69 -12.71 1.64
N ASP A 174 1.57 -12.70 0.31
CA ASP A 174 1.60 -13.90 -0.54
C ASP A 174 0.64 -15.03 -0.13
N GLY A 175 -0.52 -14.68 0.45
CA GLY A 175 -1.53 -15.63 0.89
C GLY A 175 -1.37 -16.13 2.33
N GLU A 176 -0.41 -15.60 3.07
CA GLU A 176 -0.20 -15.88 4.50
C GLU A 176 -0.58 -14.68 5.36
N VAL A 177 -0.97 -14.92 6.62
CA VAL A 177 -1.29 -13.87 7.59
C VAL A 177 0.00 -13.17 8.04
N ALA A 178 0.11 -11.87 7.74
CA ALA A 178 1.29 -11.06 8.04
C ALA A 178 1.23 -10.39 9.44
N ASN A 179 0.04 -10.00 9.91
CA ASN A 179 -0.17 -9.41 11.24
C ASN A 179 -0.60 -10.46 12.28
N THR A 180 0.30 -11.30 12.71
CA THR A 180 -0.01 -12.47 13.56
C THR A 180 -0.74 -12.14 14.86
N GLN A 181 -0.58 -10.90 15.41
CA GLN A 181 -1.33 -10.45 16.59
C GLN A 181 -2.87 -10.43 16.39
N VAL A 182 -3.34 -10.42 15.13
CA VAL A 182 -4.79 -10.50 14.85
C VAL A 182 -5.38 -11.85 15.27
N ILE A 183 -4.57 -12.91 15.29
CA ILE A 183 -4.97 -14.24 15.69
C ILE A 183 -5.42 -14.24 17.16
N ASP A 184 -4.67 -13.60 18.05
CA ASP A 184 -5.03 -13.50 19.48
C ASP A 184 -6.31 -12.67 19.66
N GLN A 185 -6.49 -11.62 18.85
CA GLN A 185 -7.70 -10.80 18.89
C GLN A 185 -8.95 -11.58 18.42
N ILE A 186 -8.81 -12.36 17.34
CA ILE A 186 -9.86 -13.23 16.83
C ILE A 186 -10.21 -14.29 17.87
N GLN A 187 -9.23 -14.94 18.49
CA GLN A 187 -9.43 -15.94 19.55
C GLN A 187 -10.25 -15.36 20.71
N ALA A 188 -9.84 -14.18 21.21
CA ALA A 188 -10.55 -13.52 22.32
C ALA A 188 -12.01 -13.20 21.96
N GLU A 189 -12.26 -12.80 20.71
CA GLU A 189 -13.62 -12.50 20.24
C GLU A 189 -14.47 -13.75 20.08
N ILE A 190 -13.89 -14.84 19.55
CA ILE A 190 -14.58 -16.14 19.49
C ILE A 190 -15.00 -16.61 20.89
N GLU A 191 -14.11 -16.47 21.87
CA GLU A 191 -14.42 -16.81 23.27
C GLU A 191 -15.51 -15.91 23.88
N ARG A 192 -15.54 -14.63 23.51
CA ARG A 192 -16.61 -13.71 23.91
C ARG A 192 -17.96 -14.10 23.33
N LEU A 193 -17.99 -14.48 22.04
CA LEU A 193 -19.22 -14.85 21.34
C LEU A 193 -19.82 -16.18 21.81
N LYS A 194 -18.99 -17.09 22.31
CA LYS A 194 -19.43 -18.38 22.87
C LYS A 194 -20.12 -18.27 24.25
N LYS A 195 -19.98 -17.12 24.91
CA LYS A 195 -20.65 -16.82 26.19
C LYS A 195 -22.04 -16.20 25.92
#